data_024620e0da23cc38a66d730f5873c012
#
_entry.id   024620e0da23cc38a66d730f5873c012
#
_cell.length_a   1.000
_cell.length_b   1.000
_cell.length_c   1.000
_cell.angle_alpha   90.00
_cell.angle_beta   90.00
_cell.angle_gamma   90.00
#
_symmetry.space_group_name_H-M   'P 1'
#
loop_
_entity.id
_entity.type
_entity.pdbx_description
1 polymer ?
#
loop_
_entity_poly.entity_id
_entity_poly.type
_entity_poly.pdbx_seq_one_letter_code
_entity_poly.pdbx_strand_id
1 'polypeptide(L)'
;MSETGRGPCTVPVWYRYTPGDGVRITVGPGSRKVRLLRAAGRASLCVQVETLPYKYVSVEGHIEVVETAVADDQREMARRYLGEKLGARYLTANAATLAEEILVVLHPERWWSVDFSQVRW
;
A
#
# COMPACT_ATOMS: atom_id res chain seq x y z
N MET A 1 7.55 6.85 6.13
CA MET A 1 8.90 6.89 5.49
C MET A 1 9.53 8.25 5.78
N SER A 2 10.81 8.29 6.10
CA SER A 2 11.47 9.55 6.43
C SER A 2 12.93 9.57 6.00
N GLU A 3 13.44 10.79 5.76
CA GLU A 3 14.85 11.07 5.53
C GLU A 3 15.39 11.89 6.69
N THR A 4 16.70 11.79 6.94
CA THR A 4 17.36 12.58 7.98
C THR A 4 17.11 14.09 7.78
N GLY A 5 16.66 14.76 8.84
CA GLY A 5 16.39 16.19 8.81
C GLY A 5 15.07 16.57 8.12
N ARG A 6 14.24 15.60 7.77
CA ARG A 6 12.95 15.85 7.12
C ARG A 6 11.83 15.13 7.85
N GLY A 7 10.61 15.61 7.68
CA GLY A 7 9.42 14.93 8.17
C GLY A 7 9.16 13.62 7.43
N PRO A 8 8.30 12.77 7.98
CA PRO A 8 7.91 11.53 7.32
C PRO A 8 7.29 11.80 5.94
N CYS A 9 7.60 10.94 4.98
CA CYS A 9 6.99 10.98 3.66
C CYS A 9 5.73 10.12 3.67
N THR A 10 4.60 10.71 3.30
CA THR A 10 3.34 9.98 3.18
C THR A 10 2.82 10.09 1.75
N VAL A 11 2.36 8.98 1.19
CA VAL A 11 1.85 8.93 -0.18
C VAL A 11 0.63 8.01 -0.24
N PRO A 12 -0.34 8.30 -1.12
CA PRO A 12 -1.42 7.36 -1.37
C PRO A 12 -0.89 6.15 -2.15
N VAL A 13 -1.40 4.97 -1.83
CA VAL A 13 -1.01 3.74 -2.52
C VAL A 13 -2.21 2.81 -2.68
N TRP A 14 -2.17 1.99 -3.72
CA TRP A 14 -3.05 0.83 -3.81
C TRP A 14 -2.42 -0.30 -2.99
N TYR A 15 -3.26 -1.10 -2.35
CA TYR A 15 -2.79 -2.22 -1.53
C TYR A 15 -3.68 -3.45 -1.71
N ARG A 16 -3.12 -4.60 -1.35
CA ARG A 16 -3.85 -5.85 -1.21
C ARG A 16 -3.53 -6.44 0.16
N TYR A 17 -4.56 -6.84 0.87
CA TYR A 17 -4.39 -7.48 2.17
C TYR A 17 -5.11 -8.83 2.17
N THR A 18 -4.39 -9.86 2.60
CA THR A 18 -4.95 -11.17 2.89
C THR A 18 -4.43 -11.59 4.25
N PRO A 19 -5.31 -12.02 5.18
CA PRO A 19 -4.86 -12.46 6.50
C PRO A 19 -3.77 -13.54 6.37
N GLY A 20 -2.67 -13.34 7.10
CA GLY A 20 -1.51 -14.21 7.06
C GLY A 20 -0.45 -13.86 6.02
N ASP A 21 -0.80 -13.10 4.98
CA ASP A 21 0.14 -12.75 3.90
C ASP A 21 0.66 -11.31 3.97
N GLY A 22 0.23 -10.56 4.99
CA GLY A 22 0.62 -9.17 5.13
C GLY A 22 -0.09 -8.23 4.17
N VAL A 23 0.30 -6.96 4.22
CA VAL A 23 -0.20 -5.92 3.33
C VAL A 23 0.79 -5.76 2.18
N ARG A 24 0.31 -5.87 0.96
CA ARG A 24 1.13 -5.92 -0.23
C ARG A 24 0.90 -4.69 -1.09
N ILE A 25 1.99 -4.04 -1.50
CA ILE A 25 1.96 -2.93 -2.44
C ILE A 25 3.02 -3.14 -3.52
N THR A 26 2.79 -2.59 -4.70
CA THR A 26 3.76 -2.62 -5.79
C THR A 26 4.28 -1.21 -6.03
N VAL A 27 5.57 -1.08 -6.29
CA VAL A 27 6.24 0.21 -6.44
C VAL A 27 7.30 0.15 -7.52
N GLY A 28 7.59 1.30 -8.14
CA GLY A 28 8.70 1.41 -9.08
C GLY A 28 10.04 1.22 -8.36
N PRO A 29 10.97 0.44 -8.91
CA PRO A 29 12.21 0.06 -8.23
C PRO A 29 13.14 1.24 -7.91
N GLY A 30 13.10 2.30 -8.70
CA GLY A 30 13.93 3.48 -8.51
C GLY A 30 13.27 4.62 -7.74
N SER A 31 12.08 4.40 -7.18
CA SER A 31 11.35 5.46 -6.50
C SER A 31 11.98 5.84 -5.17
N ARG A 32 11.77 7.11 -4.75
CA ARG A 32 12.16 7.59 -3.43
C ARG A 32 11.51 6.75 -2.32
N LYS A 33 10.27 6.35 -2.53
CA LYS A 33 9.50 5.51 -1.60
C LYS A 33 10.24 4.22 -1.28
N VAL A 34 10.73 3.50 -2.29
CA VAL A 34 11.48 2.26 -2.10
C VAL A 34 12.76 2.51 -1.32
N ARG A 35 13.49 3.56 -1.68
CA ARG A 35 14.75 3.89 -0.99
C ARG A 35 14.52 4.13 0.50
N LEU A 36 13.47 4.90 0.83
CA LEU A 36 13.15 5.20 2.23
C LEU A 36 12.67 3.97 2.99
N LEU A 37 11.88 3.11 2.34
CA LEU A 37 11.41 1.87 2.93
C LEU A 37 12.57 0.91 3.22
N ARG A 38 13.51 0.76 2.28
CA ARG A 38 14.68 -0.09 2.49
C ARG A 38 15.54 0.42 3.65
N ALA A 39 15.72 1.72 3.76
CA ALA A 39 16.51 2.32 4.83
C ALA A 39 15.86 2.15 6.19
N ALA A 40 14.53 2.33 6.26
CA ALA A 40 13.79 2.26 7.52
C ALA A 40 13.53 0.81 7.97
N GLY A 41 13.28 -0.09 7.04
CA GLY A 41 12.90 -1.48 7.34
C GLY A 41 11.50 -1.63 7.95
N ARG A 42 10.80 -0.54 8.16
CA ARG A 42 9.48 -0.48 8.78
C ARG A 42 8.61 0.55 8.09
N ALA A 43 7.30 0.36 8.17
CA ALA A 43 6.33 1.30 7.61
C ALA A 43 5.01 1.26 8.38
N SER A 44 4.21 2.29 8.16
CA SER A 44 2.83 2.36 8.62
C SER A 44 1.92 2.58 7.41
N LEU A 45 0.75 1.99 7.44
CA LEU A 45 -0.29 2.17 6.44
C LEU A 45 -1.57 2.60 7.14
N CYS A 46 -2.22 3.64 6.62
CA CYS A 46 -3.53 4.08 7.10
C CYS A 46 -4.57 3.90 6.00
N VAL A 47 -5.68 3.26 6.35
CA VAL A 47 -6.83 3.07 5.47
C VAL A 47 -8.03 3.73 6.12
N GLN A 48 -8.73 4.57 5.38
CA GLN A 48 -9.88 5.29 5.91
C GLN A 48 -11.10 5.21 4.99
N VAL A 49 -12.27 5.34 5.60
CA VAL A 49 -13.54 5.52 4.90
C VAL A 49 -13.77 7.02 4.76
N GLU A 50 -13.98 7.48 3.53
CA GLU A 50 -14.10 8.91 3.21
C GLU A 50 -15.52 9.44 3.33
N THR A 51 -16.50 8.58 3.61
CA THR A 51 -17.91 8.97 3.84
C THR A 51 -18.22 8.95 5.32
N LEU A 52 -19.13 9.84 5.77
CA LEU A 52 -19.55 9.87 7.16
C LEU A 52 -20.38 8.63 7.53
N PRO A 53 -20.24 8.07 8.76
CA PRO A 53 -19.24 8.45 9.78
C PRO A 53 -17.85 7.94 9.40
N TYR A 54 -16.83 8.74 9.68
CA TYR A 54 -15.45 8.37 9.36
C TYR A 54 -14.96 7.22 10.23
N LYS A 55 -14.18 6.35 9.61
CA LYS A 55 -13.49 5.23 10.25
C LYS A 55 -12.09 5.13 9.67
N TYR A 56 -11.12 4.76 10.48
CA TYR A 56 -9.82 4.44 9.94
C TYR A 56 -9.17 3.27 10.69
N VAL A 57 -8.27 2.61 9.99
CA VAL A 57 -7.39 1.58 10.53
C VAL A 57 -5.97 1.96 10.15
N SER A 58 -5.08 1.96 11.14
CA SER A 58 -3.66 2.16 10.92
C SER A 58 -2.92 0.89 11.34
N VAL A 59 -1.97 0.48 10.53
CA VAL A 59 -1.15 -0.71 10.80
C VAL A 59 0.32 -0.33 10.66
N GLU A 60 1.14 -0.88 11.56
CA GLU A 60 2.58 -0.68 11.56
C GLU A 60 3.28 -2.02 11.66
N GLY A 61 4.41 -2.16 10.98
CA GLY A 61 5.22 -3.35 11.08
C GLY A 61 6.48 -3.26 10.25
N HIS A 62 7.25 -4.35 10.25
CA HIS A 62 8.43 -4.46 9.42
C HIS A 62 8.03 -4.73 7.97
N ILE A 63 8.92 -4.35 7.06
CA ILE A 63 8.70 -4.57 5.63
C ILE A 63 9.69 -5.59 5.08
N GLU A 64 9.23 -6.28 4.04
CA GLU A 64 10.05 -7.15 3.20
C GLU A 64 9.97 -6.62 1.78
N VAL A 65 11.11 -6.46 1.12
CA VAL A 65 11.15 -6.03 -0.29
C VAL A 65 11.46 -7.24 -1.15
N VAL A 66 10.54 -7.55 -2.06
CA VAL A 66 10.70 -8.64 -3.03
C VAL A 66 10.97 -8.00 -4.39
N GLU A 67 12.08 -8.37 -5.01
CA GLU A 67 12.57 -7.70 -6.23
C GLU A 67 11.68 -7.87 -7.46
N THR A 68 10.70 -8.77 -7.39
CA THR A 68 9.78 -9.02 -8.50
C THR A 68 8.35 -8.88 -8.02
N ALA A 69 7.57 -8.02 -8.67
CA ALA A 69 6.15 -7.92 -8.38
C ALA A 69 5.41 -9.18 -8.84
N VAL A 70 4.38 -9.54 -8.10
CA VAL A 70 3.53 -10.69 -8.42
C VAL A 70 2.37 -10.20 -9.30
N ALA A 71 2.21 -10.81 -10.47
CA ALA A 71 1.17 -10.43 -11.42
C ALA A 71 -0.25 -10.53 -10.81
N ASP A 72 -0.48 -11.50 -9.94
CA ASP A 72 -1.76 -11.65 -9.26
C ASP A 72 -2.06 -10.44 -8.35
N ASP A 73 -1.06 -9.92 -7.65
CA ASP A 73 -1.23 -8.73 -6.82
C ASP A 73 -1.61 -7.52 -7.67
N GLN A 74 -0.94 -7.34 -8.80
CA GLN A 74 -1.22 -6.24 -9.72
C GLN A 74 -2.64 -6.34 -10.29
N ARG A 75 -3.07 -7.52 -10.69
CA ARG A 75 -4.43 -7.75 -11.19
C ARG A 75 -5.49 -7.47 -10.14
N GLU A 76 -5.31 -7.98 -8.94
CA GLU A 76 -6.27 -7.80 -7.86
C GLU A 76 -6.39 -6.33 -7.46
N MET A 77 -5.28 -5.61 -7.40
CA MET A 77 -5.31 -4.18 -7.10
C MET A 77 -6.00 -3.38 -8.19
N ALA A 78 -5.69 -3.65 -9.46
CA ALA A 78 -6.32 -2.96 -10.58
C ALA A 78 -7.82 -3.22 -10.60
N ARG A 79 -8.25 -4.45 -10.39
CA ARG A 79 -9.67 -4.82 -10.34
C ARG A 79 -10.38 -4.13 -9.17
N ARG A 80 -9.76 -4.12 -8.01
CA ARG A 80 -10.33 -3.54 -6.79
C ARG A 80 -10.55 -2.03 -6.91
N TYR A 81 -9.59 -1.32 -7.47
CA TYR A 81 -9.63 0.14 -7.52
C TYR A 81 -10.24 0.70 -8.80
N LEU A 82 -10.20 -0.03 -9.90
CA LEU A 82 -10.67 0.44 -11.21
C LEU A 82 -11.85 -0.37 -11.75
N GLY A 83 -12.15 -1.54 -11.19
CA GLY A 83 -13.16 -2.45 -11.70
C GLY A 83 -12.61 -3.35 -12.82
N GLU A 84 -13.43 -4.25 -13.33
CA GLU A 84 -13.00 -5.26 -14.31
C GLU A 84 -12.49 -4.65 -15.61
N LYS A 85 -13.28 -3.75 -16.21
CA LYS A 85 -12.96 -3.19 -17.54
C LYS A 85 -11.79 -2.23 -17.50
N LEU A 86 -11.84 -1.24 -16.62
CA LEU A 86 -10.76 -0.26 -16.49
C LEU A 86 -9.49 -0.89 -15.96
N GLY A 87 -9.62 -1.87 -15.05
CA GLY A 87 -8.49 -2.63 -14.55
C GLY A 87 -7.76 -3.37 -15.65
N ALA A 88 -8.49 -4.06 -16.52
CA ALA A 88 -7.92 -4.77 -17.66
C ALA A 88 -7.21 -3.82 -18.63
N ARG A 89 -7.82 -2.67 -18.91
CA ARG A 89 -7.21 -1.63 -19.77
C ARG A 89 -5.93 -1.08 -19.15
N TYR A 90 -5.96 -0.80 -17.86
CA TYR A 90 -4.81 -0.29 -17.12
C TYR A 90 -3.63 -1.27 -17.20
N LEU A 91 -3.88 -2.55 -16.95
CA LEU A 91 -2.85 -3.59 -17.00
C LEU A 91 -2.23 -3.72 -18.38
N THR A 92 -3.04 -3.66 -19.43
CA THR A 92 -2.55 -3.74 -20.80
C THR A 92 -1.76 -2.49 -21.19
N ALA A 93 -2.28 -1.31 -20.86
CA ALA A 93 -1.66 -0.04 -21.24
C ALA A 93 -0.32 0.20 -20.52
N ASN A 94 -0.16 -0.35 -19.31
CA ASN A 94 1.01 -0.12 -18.48
C ASN A 94 1.88 -1.37 -18.31
N ALA A 95 1.71 -2.36 -19.18
CA ALA A 95 2.38 -3.66 -19.02
C ALA A 95 3.90 -3.56 -18.85
N ALA A 96 4.56 -2.70 -19.62
CA ALA A 96 6.02 -2.54 -19.54
C ALA A 96 6.45 -1.97 -18.19
N THR A 97 5.75 -0.95 -17.70
CA THR A 97 6.03 -0.33 -16.40
C THR A 97 5.74 -1.30 -15.26
N LEU A 98 4.62 -2.03 -15.34
CA LEU A 98 4.23 -3.00 -14.33
C LEU A 98 5.21 -4.16 -14.23
N ALA A 99 5.79 -4.56 -15.36
CA ALA A 99 6.79 -5.64 -15.37
C ALA A 99 8.06 -5.29 -14.59
N GLU A 100 8.35 -4.00 -14.41
CA GLU A 100 9.53 -3.52 -13.69
C GLU A 100 9.27 -3.29 -12.21
N GLU A 101 8.01 -3.31 -11.77
CA GLU A 101 7.66 -3.05 -10.38
C GLU A 101 8.21 -4.12 -9.44
N ILE A 102 8.43 -3.70 -8.20
CA ILE A 102 8.79 -4.60 -7.12
C ILE A 102 7.66 -4.66 -6.10
N LEU A 103 7.67 -5.71 -5.30
CA LEU A 103 6.68 -5.94 -4.27
C LEU A 103 7.24 -5.52 -2.92
N VAL A 104 6.46 -4.76 -2.15
CA VAL A 104 6.76 -4.48 -0.75
C VAL A 104 5.66 -5.10 0.10
N VAL A 105 6.05 -5.92 1.07
CA VAL A 105 5.13 -6.58 1.98
C VAL A 105 5.32 -5.97 3.37
N LEU A 106 4.23 -5.41 3.92
CA LEU A 106 4.19 -4.94 5.30
C LEU A 106 3.64 -6.06 6.16
N HIS A 107 4.44 -6.52 7.13
CA HIS A 107 4.03 -7.55 8.07
C HIS A 107 3.48 -6.88 9.34
N PRO A 108 2.14 -6.93 9.57
CA PRO A 108 1.51 -6.20 10.66
C PRO A 108 2.02 -6.65 12.02
N GLU A 109 2.37 -5.68 12.86
CA GLU A 109 2.79 -5.91 14.25
C GLU A 109 1.89 -5.17 15.22
N ARG A 110 1.39 -3.97 14.84
CA ARG A 110 0.50 -3.15 15.65
C ARG A 110 -0.63 -2.61 14.82
N TRP A 111 -1.84 -2.61 15.39
CA TRP A 111 -3.04 -2.12 14.76
C TRP A 111 -3.69 -1.07 15.64
N TRP A 112 -4.20 -0.01 15.01
CA TRP A 112 -5.07 0.97 15.65
C TRP A 112 -6.29 1.16 14.77
N SER A 113 -7.46 1.31 15.42
CA SER A 113 -8.67 1.63 14.68
C SER A 113 -9.48 2.65 15.43
N VAL A 114 -10.15 3.54 14.69
CA VAL A 114 -11.09 4.50 15.24
C VAL A 114 -12.33 4.49 14.37
N ASP A 115 -13.49 4.43 15.04
CA ASP A 115 -14.80 4.52 14.41
C ASP A 115 -15.53 5.73 14.97
N PHE A 116 -15.60 6.79 14.17
CA PHE A 116 -16.21 8.06 14.59
C PHE A 116 -17.73 7.98 14.67
N SER A 117 -18.37 6.86 14.29
CA SER A 117 -19.80 6.67 14.51
C SER A 117 -20.15 6.62 16.00
N GLN A 118 -19.16 6.34 16.88
CA GLN A 118 -19.33 6.29 18.32
C GLN A 118 -19.11 7.65 18.99
N VAL A 119 -18.66 8.64 18.24
CA VAL A 119 -18.38 9.98 18.76
C VAL A 119 -19.66 10.80 18.75
N ARG A 120 -19.92 11.49 19.86
CA ARG A 120 -21.03 12.46 19.93
C ARG A 120 -20.55 13.81 19.40
N TRP A 121 -21.28 14.30 18.45
CA TRP A 121 -20.99 15.61 17.83
C TRP A 121 -21.76 16.73 18.51
#